data_eae2cb5a41404625eca7c51392360a3a
#
_entry.id   eae2cb5a41404625eca7c51392360a3a
#
_cell.length_a   1.000
_cell.length_b   1.000
_cell.length_c   1.000
_cell.angle_alpha   90.00
_cell.angle_beta   90.00
_cell.angle_gamma   90.00
#
_symmetry.space_group_name_H-M   'P 1'
#
loop_
_entity.id
_entity.type
_entity.pdbx_description
1 polymer ?
#
loop_
_entity_poly.entity_id
_entity_poly.type
_entity_poly.pdbx_seq_one_letter_code
_entity_poly.pdbx_strand_id
1 'polypeptide(L)'
;MAVQTPKQELKTGNTSPSSPYNEKRHIGLAFWIKTMSVCISLLSFFVGGMIYLLFRTETLKMFGWARTLGMYDRLSFLRRSVSVDGIPEFVIFALPDGLWLFSYIVAIATVWDFRMRQCWLSIIALPVVAFVSEMGQISGIVPGTFDMADLGCYLLATVFGGMYSAIAGYIIHKGTTQTVTPGH
;
A
#
# COMPACT_ATOMS: atom_id res chain seq x y z
N MET A 1 67.16 30.93 -11.61
CA MET A 1 66.16 29.89 -11.76
C MET A 1 64.96 30.26 -10.87
N ALA A 2 63.93 30.80 -11.48
CA ALA A 2 62.72 31.17 -10.76
C ALA A 2 61.68 30.03 -10.91
N VAL A 3 61.29 29.42 -9.79
CA VAL A 3 60.25 28.38 -9.73
C VAL A 3 58.91 29.06 -9.74
N GLN A 4 58.18 28.92 -10.86
CA GLN A 4 56.77 29.33 -10.96
C GLN A 4 55.89 28.28 -10.29
N THR A 5 55.23 28.65 -9.19
CA THR A 5 54.16 27.92 -8.56
C THR A 5 52.88 28.08 -9.39
N PRO A 6 52.17 27.00 -9.76
CA PRO A 6 50.90 27.12 -10.48
C PRO A 6 49.81 27.64 -9.56
N LYS A 7 49.19 28.77 -9.94
CA LYS A 7 47.95 29.26 -9.31
C LYS A 7 46.84 28.22 -9.51
N GLN A 8 46.45 27.58 -8.43
CA GLN A 8 45.17 26.85 -8.40
C GLN A 8 44.03 27.87 -8.51
N GLU A 9 43.36 27.85 -9.66
CA GLU A 9 42.08 28.51 -9.81
C GLU A 9 41.06 27.79 -8.90
N LEU A 10 40.67 28.47 -7.83
CA LEU A 10 39.56 28.09 -6.98
C LEU A 10 38.27 28.23 -7.83
N LYS A 11 37.81 27.14 -8.47
CA LYS A 11 36.47 27.09 -9.02
C LYS A 11 35.48 27.19 -7.85
N THR A 12 35.05 28.41 -7.55
CA THR A 12 33.88 28.68 -6.73
C THR A 12 32.66 28.13 -7.45
N GLY A 13 32.32 26.88 -7.13
CA GLY A 13 31.07 26.25 -7.60
C GLY A 13 29.89 27.07 -7.04
N ASN A 14 29.25 27.80 -7.92
CA ASN A 14 28.08 28.61 -7.63
C ASN A 14 26.89 27.68 -7.31
N THR A 15 26.84 27.17 -6.08
CA THR A 15 25.67 26.47 -5.54
C THR A 15 24.67 27.54 -5.15
N SER A 16 23.83 27.96 -6.10
CA SER A 16 22.67 28.79 -5.77
C SER A 16 21.79 28.01 -4.79
N PRO A 17 21.51 28.54 -3.59
CA PRO A 17 20.63 27.88 -2.62
C PRO A 17 19.27 27.69 -3.29
N SER A 18 18.73 26.48 -3.17
CA SER A 18 17.38 26.15 -3.66
C SER A 18 16.40 27.19 -3.10
N SER A 19 15.65 27.82 -3.99
CA SER A 19 14.69 28.85 -3.58
C SER A 19 13.76 28.29 -2.49
N PRO A 20 13.52 29.02 -1.38
CA PRO A 20 12.62 28.59 -0.30
C PRO A 20 11.20 28.28 -0.79
N TYR A 21 10.83 28.76 -1.96
CA TYR A 21 9.58 28.43 -2.66
C TYR A 21 9.55 26.97 -3.12
N ASN A 22 10.65 26.44 -3.65
CA ASN A 22 10.72 25.05 -4.12
C ASN A 22 10.66 24.07 -2.94
N GLU A 23 11.30 24.38 -1.82
CA GLU A 23 11.24 23.57 -0.60
C GLU A 23 9.82 23.47 -0.05
N LYS A 24 9.09 24.57 0.08
CA LYS A 24 7.67 24.56 0.51
C LYS A 24 6.78 23.76 -0.42
N ARG A 25 7.00 23.82 -1.72
CA ARG A 25 6.25 23.06 -2.71
C ARG A 25 6.47 21.56 -2.58
N HIS A 26 7.71 21.12 -2.31
CA HIS A 26 8.02 19.70 -2.10
C HIS A 26 7.42 19.15 -0.81
N ILE A 27 7.44 19.91 0.28
CA ILE A 27 6.80 19.53 1.55
C ILE A 27 5.29 19.38 1.34
N GLY A 28 4.65 20.32 0.63
CA GLY A 28 3.23 20.25 0.30
C GLY A 28 2.88 19.00 -0.54
N LEU A 29 3.67 18.70 -1.57
CA LEU A 29 3.45 17.52 -2.43
C LEU A 29 3.58 16.20 -1.65
N ALA A 30 4.61 16.07 -0.81
CA ALA A 30 4.81 14.90 0.03
C ALA A 30 3.64 14.69 1.00
N PHE A 31 3.15 15.76 1.61
CA PHE A 31 1.97 15.73 2.49
C PHE A 31 0.73 15.22 1.73
N TRP A 32 0.45 15.76 0.54
CA TRP A 32 -0.69 15.34 -0.28
C TRP A 32 -0.60 13.89 -0.71
N ILE A 33 0.57 13.41 -1.15
CA ILE A 33 0.77 12.02 -1.52
C ILE A 33 0.49 11.09 -0.33
N LYS A 34 1.02 11.41 0.86
CA LYS A 34 0.76 10.61 2.07
C LYS A 34 -0.71 10.59 2.44
N THR A 35 -1.37 11.75 2.42
CA THR A 35 -2.80 11.84 2.72
C THR A 35 -3.63 11.02 1.74
N MET A 36 -3.35 11.13 0.44
CA MET A 36 -4.02 10.31 -0.58
C MET A 36 -3.77 8.82 -0.37
N SER A 37 -2.56 8.43 -0.01
CA SER A 37 -2.22 7.02 0.26
C SER A 37 -2.99 6.46 1.45
N VAL A 38 -3.12 7.24 2.53
CA VAL A 38 -3.96 6.87 3.68
C VAL A 38 -5.41 6.70 3.25
N CYS A 39 -5.96 7.65 2.48
CA CYS A 39 -7.34 7.57 1.99
C CYS A 39 -7.55 6.34 1.09
N ILE A 40 -6.64 6.06 0.16
CA ILE A 40 -6.70 4.89 -0.74
C ILE A 40 -6.63 3.59 0.07
N SER A 41 -5.72 3.50 1.03
CA SER A 41 -5.59 2.33 1.90
C SER A 41 -6.87 2.09 2.70
N LEU A 42 -7.39 3.12 3.38
CA LEU A 42 -8.63 3.01 4.15
C LEU A 42 -9.82 2.65 3.25
N LEU A 43 -9.94 3.28 2.08
CA LEU A 43 -11.02 2.99 1.13
C LEU A 43 -10.97 1.52 0.69
N SER A 44 -9.79 1.03 0.29
CA SER A 44 -9.62 -0.38 -0.10
C SER A 44 -9.97 -1.33 1.03
N PHE A 45 -9.54 -1.02 2.26
CA PHE A 45 -9.87 -1.80 3.45
C PHE A 45 -11.38 -1.87 3.70
N PHE A 46 -12.06 -0.71 3.66
CA PHE A 46 -13.50 -0.64 3.89
C PHE A 46 -14.29 -1.29 2.76
N VAL A 47 -13.90 -1.11 1.49
CA VAL A 47 -14.57 -1.77 0.36
C VAL A 47 -14.46 -3.29 0.48
N GLY A 48 -13.26 -3.83 0.74
CA GLY A 48 -13.08 -5.26 1.00
C GLY A 48 -13.93 -5.76 2.16
N GLY A 49 -13.95 -5.01 3.28
CA GLY A 49 -14.78 -5.32 4.44
C GLY A 49 -16.28 -5.28 4.14
N MET A 50 -16.75 -4.33 3.34
CA MET A 50 -18.15 -4.23 2.94
C MET A 50 -18.57 -5.40 2.05
N ILE A 51 -17.75 -5.77 1.05
CA ILE A 51 -18.02 -6.94 0.21
C ILE A 51 -18.10 -8.19 1.10
N TYR A 52 -17.15 -8.35 2.01
CA TYR A 52 -17.11 -9.47 2.94
C TYR A 52 -18.37 -9.54 3.82
N LEU A 53 -18.81 -8.42 4.41
CA LEU A 53 -19.98 -8.36 5.27
C LEU A 53 -21.30 -8.53 4.50
N LEU A 54 -21.38 -8.08 3.25
CA LEU A 54 -22.61 -8.16 2.46
C LEU A 54 -22.83 -9.55 1.87
N PHE A 55 -21.78 -10.25 1.46
CA PHE A 55 -21.91 -11.45 0.65
C PHE A 55 -21.46 -12.76 1.33
N ARG A 56 -20.63 -12.70 2.39
CA ARG A 56 -20.19 -13.90 3.12
C ARG A 56 -21.26 -14.43 4.09
N THR A 57 -21.10 -15.66 4.53
CA THR A 57 -22.01 -16.35 5.45
C THR A 57 -22.01 -15.72 6.85
N GLU A 58 -23.15 -15.71 7.52
CA GLU A 58 -23.31 -15.09 8.86
C GLU A 58 -22.64 -15.86 10.00
N THR A 59 -22.05 -17.02 9.71
CA THR A 59 -21.31 -17.84 10.68
C THR A 59 -19.95 -17.24 11.06
N LEU A 60 -19.50 -16.24 10.33
CA LEU A 60 -18.19 -15.62 10.56
C LEU A 60 -18.16 -14.75 11.83
N LYS A 61 -17.00 -14.71 12.49
CA LYS A 61 -16.79 -13.95 13.74
C LYS A 61 -17.16 -12.46 13.63
N MET A 62 -17.01 -11.87 12.43
CA MET A 62 -17.37 -10.46 12.19
C MET A 62 -18.85 -10.17 12.44
N PHE A 63 -19.75 -11.11 12.17
CA PHE A 63 -21.17 -10.95 12.49
C PHE A 63 -21.43 -11.02 13.99
N GLY A 64 -20.63 -11.77 14.75
CA GLY A 64 -20.61 -11.72 16.21
C GLY A 64 -20.28 -10.31 16.71
N TRP A 65 -19.25 -9.68 16.16
CA TRP A 65 -18.90 -8.29 16.49
C TRP A 65 -19.99 -7.30 16.10
N ALA A 66 -20.58 -7.45 14.89
CA ALA A 66 -21.70 -6.62 14.46
C ALA A 66 -22.92 -6.70 15.41
N ARG A 67 -23.20 -7.90 15.94
CA ARG A 67 -24.25 -8.09 16.98
C ARG A 67 -23.89 -7.37 18.28
N THR A 68 -22.66 -7.52 18.76
CA THR A 68 -22.18 -6.86 19.99
C THR A 68 -22.23 -5.33 19.87
N LEU A 69 -21.94 -4.79 18.69
CA LEU A 69 -21.96 -3.35 18.40
C LEU A 69 -23.38 -2.82 18.07
N GLY A 70 -24.42 -3.67 18.08
CA GLY A 70 -25.81 -3.27 17.75
C GLY A 70 -26.01 -2.89 16.27
N MET A 71 -25.10 -3.28 15.38
CA MET A 71 -25.13 -2.95 13.94
C MET A 71 -25.77 -4.05 13.09
N TYR A 72 -26.07 -5.21 13.67
CA TYR A 72 -26.54 -6.39 12.95
C TYR A 72 -27.83 -6.15 12.17
N ASP A 73 -28.81 -5.46 12.74
CA ASP A 73 -30.11 -5.22 12.08
C ASP A 73 -29.95 -4.34 10.82
N ARG A 74 -29.10 -3.32 10.90
CA ARG A 74 -28.79 -2.47 9.73
C ARG A 74 -28.06 -3.26 8.64
N LEU A 75 -27.11 -4.10 9.04
CA LEU A 75 -26.37 -4.95 8.13
C LEU A 75 -27.28 -5.98 7.46
N SER A 76 -28.18 -6.63 8.21
CA SER A 76 -29.14 -7.59 7.69
C SER A 76 -30.13 -6.94 6.71
N PHE A 77 -30.56 -5.72 6.97
CA PHE A 77 -31.37 -4.94 6.03
C PHE A 77 -30.64 -4.66 4.72
N LEU A 78 -29.38 -4.21 4.78
CA LEU A 78 -28.55 -3.97 3.60
C LEU A 78 -28.32 -5.26 2.79
N ARG A 79 -28.05 -6.37 3.45
CA ARG A 79 -27.88 -7.68 2.79
C ARG A 79 -29.11 -8.14 2.01
N ARG A 80 -30.30 -7.91 2.55
CA ARG A 80 -31.57 -8.25 1.87
C ARG A 80 -31.86 -7.34 0.67
N SER A 81 -31.31 -6.13 0.67
CA SER A 81 -31.50 -5.15 -0.41
C SER A 81 -30.55 -5.36 -1.58
N VAL A 82 -29.50 -6.18 -1.41
CA VAL A 82 -28.48 -6.44 -2.45
C VAL A 82 -28.70 -7.84 -3.01
N SER A 83 -28.99 -7.94 -4.32
CA SER A 83 -29.04 -9.21 -5.01
C SER A 83 -27.62 -9.71 -5.32
N VAL A 84 -27.40 -10.99 -5.13
CA VAL A 84 -26.13 -11.67 -5.47
C VAL A 84 -26.14 -12.13 -6.95
N ASP A 85 -27.31 -12.06 -7.61
CA ASP A 85 -27.49 -12.56 -8.97
C ASP A 85 -26.63 -11.79 -9.97
N GLY A 86 -25.78 -12.50 -10.69
CA GLY A 86 -24.90 -11.93 -11.71
C GLY A 86 -23.55 -11.40 -11.21
N ILE A 87 -23.27 -11.45 -9.90
CA ILE A 87 -21.94 -11.08 -9.38
C ILE A 87 -21.01 -12.29 -9.52
N PRO A 88 -19.86 -12.14 -10.20
CA PRO A 88 -18.89 -13.24 -10.31
C PRO A 88 -18.36 -13.69 -8.95
N GLU A 89 -18.18 -14.99 -8.76
CA GLU A 89 -17.74 -15.58 -7.49
C GLU A 89 -16.43 -14.98 -6.98
N PHE A 90 -15.47 -14.71 -7.87
CA PHE A 90 -14.18 -14.11 -7.46
C PHE A 90 -14.33 -12.73 -6.81
N VAL A 91 -15.39 -11.96 -7.17
CA VAL A 91 -15.66 -10.65 -6.54
C VAL A 91 -16.11 -10.81 -5.10
N ILE A 92 -16.83 -11.91 -4.83
CA ILE A 92 -17.38 -12.18 -3.50
C ILE A 92 -16.32 -12.82 -2.59
N PHE A 93 -15.50 -13.71 -3.15
CA PHE A 93 -14.62 -14.58 -2.36
C PHE A 93 -13.16 -14.13 -2.37
N ALA A 94 -12.60 -13.77 -3.51
CA ALA A 94 -11.17 -13.45 -3.65
C ALA A 94 -10.84 -11.96 -3.60
N LEU A 95 -11.70 -11.11 -4.18
CA LEU A 95 -11.43 -9.67 -4.26
C LEU A 95 -11.28 -8.98 -2.89
N PRO A 96 -12.09 -9.29 -1.84
CA PRO A 96 -11.93 -8.68 -0.52
C PRO A 96 -10.53 -8.89 0.07
N ASP A 97 -10.00 -10.11 -0.05
CA ASP A 97 -8.70 -10.49 0.48
C ASP A 97 -7.57 -9.78 -0.28
N GLY A 98 -7.70 -9.65 -1.61
CA GLY A 98 -6.81 -8.83 -2.43
C GLY A 98 -6.84 -7.35 -2.05
N LEU A 99 -8.02 -6.77 -1.82
CA LEU A 99 -8.16 -5.37 -1.39
C LEU A 99 -7.55 -5.12 -0.01
N TRP A 100 -7.67 -6.06 0.93
CA TRP A 100 -7.04 -5.97 2.24
C TRP A 100 -5.52 -6.07 2.12
N LEU A 101 -5.00 -6.96 1.29
CA LEU A 101 -3.58 -7.07 1.04
C LEU A 101 -3.00 -5.80 0.38
N PHE A 102 -3.69 -5.23 -0.61
CA PHE A 102 -3.33 -3.96 -1.22
C PHE A 102 -3.32 -2.82 -0.19
N SER A 103 -4.39 -2.72 0.61
CA SER A 103 -4.51 -1.77 1.70
C SER A 103 -3.33 -1.86 2.68
N TYR A 104 -2.97 -3.07 3.09
CA TYR A 104 -1.83 -3.32 3.98
C TYR A 104 -0.52 -2.80 3.38
N ILE A 105 -0.23 -3.14 2.11
CA ILE A 105 1.02 -2.74 1.43
C ILE A 105 1.14 -1.22 1.39
N VAL A 106 0.07 -0.52 0.97
CA VAL A 106 0.05 0.94 0.87
C VAL A 106 0.16 1.58 2.25
N ALA A 107 -0.54 1.05 3.27
CA ALA A 107 -0.46 1.54 4.64
C ALA A 107 0.95 1.43 5.21
N ILE A 108 1.58 0.25 5.10
CA ILE A 108 2.96 0.03 5.58
C ILE A 108 3.93 0.96 4.86
N ALA A 109 3.86 1.07 3.53
CA ALA A 109 4.72 1.97 2.77
C ALA A 109 4.56 3.43 3.23
N THR A 110 3.33 3.87 3.51
CA THR A 110 3.04 5.23 3.98
C THR A 110 3.62 5.48 5.38
N VAL A 111 3.49 4.53 6.30
CA VAL A 111 4.06 4.61 7.66
C VAL A 111 5.59 4.73 7.62
N TRP A 112 6.25 4.01 6.70
CA TRP A 112 7.70 4.05 6.50
C TRP A 112 8.15 5.17 5.56
N ASP A 113 7.28 6.15 5.29
CA ASP A 113 7.62 7.29 4.43
C ASP A 113 8.03 6.87 3.01
N PHE A 114 7.48 5.78 2.51
CA PHE A 114 7.82 5.17 1.21
C PHE A 114 9.30 4.83 1.02
N ARG A 115 10.04 4.62 2.12
CA ARG A 115 11.44 4.19 2.07
C ARG A 115 11.51 2.69 1.80
N MET A 116 11.28 2.29 0.54
CA MET A 116 11.14 0.89 0.12
C MET A 116 12.28 -0.02 0.60
N ARG A 117 13.53 0.48 0.62
CA ARG A 117 14.70 -0.29 1.09
C ARG A 117 14.64 -0.63 2.60
N GLN A 118 13.91 0.15 3.38
CA GLN A 118 13.79 -0.06 4.83
C GLN A 118 12.55 -0.88 5.20
N CYS A 119 11.46 -0.74 4.44
CA CYS A 119 10.18 -1.38 4.74
C CYS A 119 9.89 -2.66 3.93
N TRP A 120 10.81 -3.11 3.05
CA TRP A 120 10.53 -4.22 2.13
C TRP A 120 10.12 -5.51 2.85
N LEU A 121 10.79 -5.84 3.98
CA LEU A 121 10.42 -7.01 4.79
C LEU A 121 9.00 -6.90 5.35
N SER A 122 8.63 -5.72 5.86
CA SER A 122 7.27 -5.49 6.35
C SER A 122 6.24 -5.53 5.23
N ILE A 123 6.56 -5.00 4.05
CA ILE A 123 5.66 -5.01 2.89
C ILE A 123 5.43 -6.44 2.39
N ILE A 124 6.47 -7.27 2.30
CA ILE A 124 6.36 -8.62 1.73
C ILE A 124 5.83 -9.65 2.74
N ALA A 125 5.84 -9.34 4.04
CA ALA A 125 5.46 -10.29 5.08
C ALA A 125 4.05 -10.85 4.88
N LEU A 126 3.04 -10.01 4.73
CA LEU A 126 1.66 -10.46 4.55
C LEU A 126 1.41 -11.14 3.20
N PRO A 127 1.90 -10.63 2.06
CA PRO A 127 1.89 -11.38 0.81
C PRO A 127 2.44 -12.79 0.94
N VAL A 128 3.62 -12.97 1.55
CA VAL A 128 4.23 -14.30 1.73
C VAL A 128 3.33 -15.20 2.57
N VAL A 129 2.80 -14.68 3.69
CA VAL A 129 1.86 -15.45 4.52
C VAL A 129 0.62 -15.86 3.74
N ALA A 130 0.03 -14.96 2.94
CA ALA A 130 -1.12 -15.26 2.10
C ALA A 130 -0.82 -16.37 1.08
N PHE A 131 0.28 -16.24 0.32
CA PHE A 131 0.69 -17.27 -0.65
C PHE A 131 1.00 -18.62 0.00
N VAL A 132 1.73 -18.63 1.12
CA VAL A 132 2.06 -19.86 1.86
C VAL A 132 0.79 -20.51 2.42
N SER A 133 -0.17 -19.71 2.89
CA SER A 133 -1.48 -20.21 3.35
C SER A 133 -2.22 -20.94 2.24
N GLU A 134 -2.31 -20.36 1.03
CA GLU A 134 -2.94 -21.00 -0.12
C GLU A 134 -2.22 -22.30 -0.53
N MET A 135 -0.88 -22.29 -0.56
CA MET A 135 -0.12 -23.50 -0.82
C MET A 135 -0.35 -24.58 0.27
N GLY A 136 -0.49 -24.14 1.53
CA GLY A 136 -0.81 -25.03 2.66
C GLY A 136 -2.18 -25.69 2.56
N GLN A 137 -3.15 -25.04 1.90
CA GLN A 137 -4.48 -25.61 1.64
C GLN A 137 -4.42 -26.76 0.62
N ILE A 138 -3.56 -26.67 -0.42
CA ILE A 138 -3.35 -27.77 -1.36
C ILE A 138 -2.87 -29.05 -0.65
N SER A 139 -1.99 -28.88 0.35
CA SER A 139 -1.43 -29.99 1.11
C SER A 139 -2.30 -30.43 2.30
N GLY A 140 -3.42 -29.76 2.55
CA GLY A 140 -4.31 -30.06 3.70
C GLY A 140 -3.72 -29.67 5.06
N ILE A 141 -2.58 -28.98 5.10
CA ILE A 141 -1.95 -28.48 6.35
C ILE A 141 -2.74 -27.31 6.91
N VAL A 142 -3.24 -26.43 6.04
CA VAL A 142 -4.05 -25.28 6.40
C VAL A 142 -5.52 -25.60 6.08
N PRO A 143 -6.47 -25.43 7.03
CA PRO A 143 -7.88 -25.61 6.76
C PRO A 143 -8.37 -24.60 5.70
N GLY A 144 -9.11 -25.09 4.70
CA GLY A 144 -9.67 -24.29 3.61
C GLY A 144 -9.68 -25.07 2.31
N THR A 145 -10.15 -24.41 1.26
CA THR A 145 -10.14 -24.92 -0.12
C THR A 145 -9.27 -23.99 -0.95
N PHE A 146 -8.26 -24.55 -1.57
CA PHE A 146 -7.40 -23.79 -2.48
C PHE A 146 -8.21 -23.17 -3.61
N ASP A 147 -8.01 -21.89 -3.88
CA ASP A 147 -8.63 -21.17 -4.99
C ASP A 147 -7.58 -20.38 -5.79
N MET A 148 -7.52 -20.63 -7.09
CA MET A 148 -6.64 -19.92 -8.01
C MET A 148 -7.00 -18.43 -8.12
N ALA A 149 -8.26 -18.06 -7.88
CA ALA A 149 -8.69 -16.65 -7.86
C ALA A 149 -8.08 -15.89 -6.69
N ASP A 150 -7.95 -16.51 -5.52
CA ASP A 150 -7.30 -15.91 -4.35
C ASP A 150 -5.83 -15.62 -4.64
N LEU A 151 -5.10 -16.58 -5.21
CA LEU A 151 -3.72 -16.38 -5.66
C LEU A 151 -3.59 -15.23 -6.67
N GLY A 152 -4.50 -15.16 -7.63
CA GLY A 152 -4.56 -14.09 -8.63
C GLY A 152 -4.76 -12.72 -7.96
N CYS A 153 -5.70 -12.61 -7.04
CA CYS A 153 -5.96 -11.38 -6.29
C CYS A 153 -4.77 -10.97 -5.41
N TYR A 154 -4.10 -11.91 -4.74
CA TYR A 154 -2.88 -11.62 -3.95
C TYR A 154 -1.75 -11.15 -4.84
N LEU A 155 -1.53 -11.77 -6.00
CA LEU A 155 -0.50 -11.35 -6.94
C LEU A 155 -0.76 -9.93 -7.44
N LEU A 156 -1.97 -9.64 -7.91
CA LEU A 156 -2.36 -8.32 -8.39
C LEU A 156 -2.23 -7.27 -7.29
N ALA A 157 -2.72 -7.55 -6.08
CA ALA A 157 -2.60 -6.66 -4.93
C ALA A 157 -1.13 -6.34 -4.60
N THR A 158 -0.26 -7.36 -4.63
CA THR A 158 1.17 -7.20 -4.35
C THR A 158 1.85 -6.37 -5.43
N VAL A 159 1.58 -6.64 -6.70
CA VAL A 159 2.15 -5.90 -7.82
C VAL A 159 1.68 -4.44 -7.81
N PHE A 160 0.37 -4.20 -7.78
CA PHE A 160 -0.17 -2.83 -7.83
C PHE A 160 0.16 -2.03 -6.57
N GLY A 161 0.06 -2.63 -5.38
CA GLY A 161 0.44 -1.98 -4.12
C GLY A 161 1.93 -1.65 -4.06
N GLY A 162 2.79 -2.56 -4.51
CA GLY A 162 4.23 -2.36 -4.62
C GLY A 162 4.59 -1.27 -5.63
N MET A 163 4.01 -1.30 -6.83
CA MET A 163 4.21 -0.28 -7.86
C MET A 163 3.77 1.10 -7.40
N TYR A 164 2.57 1.20 -6.83
CA TYR A 164 2.06 2.45 -6.27
C TYR A 164 3.03 3.02 -5.23
N SER A 165 3.46 2.18 -4.29
CA SER A 165 4.37 2.58 -3.20
C SER A 165 5.74 3.00 -3.72
N ALA A 166 6.27 2.31 -4.73
CA ALA A 166 7.55 2.65 -5.36
C ALA A 166 7.48 4.00 -6.11
N ILE A 167 6.40 4.23 -6.86
CA ILE A 167 6.17 5.49 -7.59
C ILE A 167 6.02 6.65 -6.60
N ALA A 168 5.20 6.49 -5.55
CA ALA A 168 5.02 7.49 -4.51
C ALA A 168 6.36 7.84 -3.83
N GLY A 169 7.15 6.83 -3.48
CA GLY A 169 8.48 7.00 -2.91
C GLY A 169 9.44 7.72 -3.85
N TYR A 170 9.45 7.36 -5.13
CA TYR A 170 10.26 8.04 -6.13
C TYR A 170 9.92 9.53 -6.23
N ILE A 171 8.63 9.89 -6.28
CA ILE A 171 8.18 11.28 -6.38
C ILE A 171 8.58 12.08 -5.14
N ILE A 172 8.36 11.50 -3.92
CA ILE A 172 8.67 12.17 -2.65
C ILE A 172 10.17 12.39 -2.51
N HIS A 173 11.01 11.40 -2.84
CA HIS A 173 12.45 11.47 -2.54
C HIS A 173 13.29 12.08 -3.67
N LYS A 174 12.79 12.13 -4.91
CA LYS A 174 13.50 12.78 -6.04
C LYS A 174 13.79 14.27 -5.77
N GLY A 175 12.87 14.97 -5.11
CA GLY A 175 13.05 16.39 -4.77
C GLY A 175 14.16 16.64 -3.74
N THR A 176 14.44 15.65 -2.88
CA THR A 176 15.43 15.80 -1.79
C THR A 176 16.87 15.59 -2.29
N THR A 177 17.08 14.82 -3.34
CA THR A 177 18.44 14.48 -3.85
C THR A 177 19.07 15.64 -4.62
N GLN A 178 18.32 16.59 -5.13
CA GLN A 178 18.85 17.75 -5.87
C GLN A 178 19.45 18.85 -4.97
N THR A 179 19.22 18.78 -3.65
CA THR A 179 19.69 19.79 -2.70
C THR A 179 21.01 19.44 -2.02
N VAL A 180 21.55 18.23 -2.22
CA VAL A 180 22.77 17.75 -1.57
C VAL A 180 23.72 17.17 -2.63
N THR A 181 24.32 18.02 -3.45
CA THR A 181 25.59 17.72 -4.09
C THR A 181 26.68 18.35 -3.26
N PRO A 182 27.48 17.59 -2.46
CA PRO A 182 28.67 18.13 -1.85
C PRO A 182 29.63 18.47 -2.97
N GLY A 183 30.04 19.72 -3.07
CA GLY A 183 31.17 20.11 -3.92
C GLY A 183 32.41 19.34 -3.47
N HIS A 184 32.94 18.53 -4.33
CA HIS A 184 34.31 17.99 -4.29
C HIS A 184 35.26 18.94 -5.01
#